data_d89e1a049d9fc88c0969a5932aa2454f
#
_entry.id   d89e1a049d9fc88c0969a5932aa2454f
#
_cell.length_a   1.000
_cell.length_b   1.000
_cell.length_c   1.000
_cell.angle_alpha   90.00
_cell.angle_beta   90.00
_cell.angle_gamma   90.00
#
_symmetry.space_group_name_H-M   'P 1'
#
loop_
_entity.id
_entity.type
_entity.pdbx_description
1 polymer ?
#
loop_
_entity_poly.entity_id
_entity_poly.type
_entity_poly.pdbx_seq_one_letter_code
_entity_poly.pdbx_strand_id
1 'polypeptide(L)'
;LGDVYKRQAYKYSLQDVAEPNLQRDIYTQGAVPKVPFNHRRVPMNMPEEIWITDTSLRDGQQSVEPYTVEQIVNIYKYLSRLGGPYGIIRQTEFFIYSKKDREALEKCMELGLKFPEITTWIRATKEDFRLVRDLGIRETGILVSCSDYHIFKKMKMTRRQAMDYYLATVADAFEAGVVPRCHLEDITRADFYGFVVPFVNELQKLSRQADIPVKIRACDTMGYGIPYTEAALPRSVAGIIYGLRHYAEVPSAQLEWHGHNDFYKVVSNA
;
A
#
# COMPACT_ATOMS: atom_id res chain seq x y z
N LEU A 1 -10.31 48.57 22.99
CA LEU A 1 -10.09 47.23 22.39
C LEU A 1 -9.25 46.34 23.34
N GLY A 2 -9.57 46.25 24.63
CA GLY A 2 -8.76 45.55 25.63
C GLY A 2 -9.49 44.65 26.61
N ASP A 3 -10.73 44.24 26.38
CA ASP A 3 -11.49 43.57 27.44
C ASP A 3 -12.42 42.43 26.97
N VAL A 4 -12.06 41.73 25.89
CA VAL A 4 -12.99 40.73 25.33
C VAL A 4 -12.66 39.29 25.75
N TYR A 5 -11.57 39.01 26.41
CA TYR A 5 -11.24 37.65 26.87
C TYR A 5 -10.79 37.60 28.33
N LYS A 6 -11.63 37.98 29.27
CA LYS A 6 -11.49 37.43 30.61
C LYS A 6 -11.82 35.95 30.52
N ARG A 7 -10.77 35.10 30.39
CA ARG A 7 -10.93 33.65 30.57
C ARG A 7 -11.56 33.42 31.95
N GLN A 8 -12.84 33.05 31.99
CA GLN A 8 -13.43 32.52 33.19
C GLN A 8 -12.59 31.31 33.61
N ALA A 9 -11.90 31.42 34.73
CA ALA A 9 -11.23 30.29 35.32
C ALA A 9 -12.31 29.33 35.83
N TYR A 10 -12.60 28.29 35.09
CA TYR A 10 -13.49 27.23 35.56
C TYR A 10 -12.83 26.53 36.74
N LYS A 11 -13.50 26.55 37.88
CA LYS A 11 -13.10 25.74 39.04
C LYS A 11 -13.79 24.39 38.93
N TYR A 12 -12.97 23.37 38.70
CA TYR A 12 -13.45 21.98 38.72
C TYR A 12 -13.30 21.42 40.14
N SER A 13 -14.29 20.68 40.61
CA SER A 13 -14.25 19.96 41.87
C SER A 13 -14.42 18.46 41.59
N LEU A 14 -13.92 17.66 42.54
CA LEU A 14 -14.14 16.21 42.48
C LEU A 14 -15.66 15.94 42.51
N GLN A 15 -16.12 15.12 41.55
CA GLN A 15 -17.48 14.57 41.56
C GLN A 15 -17.37 13.11 42.01
N ASP A 16 -17.81 12.83 43.20
CA ASP A 16 -17.89 11.47 43.71
C ASP A 16 -19.18 10.84 43.19
N VAL A 17 -19.04 9.76 42.41
CA VAL A 17 -20.16 9.07 41.78
C VAL A 17 -20.23 7.62 42.25
N ALA A 18 -21.45 7.09 42.39
CA ALA A 18 -21.66 5.71 42.89
C ALA A 18 -21.24 4.66 41.89
N GLU A 19 -21.32 4.97 40.57
CA GLU A 19 -21.00 4.06 39.50
C GLU A 19 -19.95 4.69 38.56
N PRO A 20 -19.00 3.91 38.02
CA PRO A 20 -17.98 4.42 37.12
C PRO A 20 -18.60 4.88 35.81
N ASN A 21 -18.28 6.09 35.36
CA ASN A 21 -18.61 6.51 34.00
C ASN A 21 -17.57 5.95 33.03
N LEU A 22 -17.90 4.85 32.37
CA LEU A 22 -17.05 4.19 31.37
C LEU A 22 -17.22 4.78 29.97
N GLN A 23 -18.04 5.80 29.82
CA GLN A 23 -18.29 6.53 28.57
C GLN A 23 -18.62 5.60 27.39
N ARG A 24 -19.35 4.54 27.63
CA ARG A 24 -19.68 3.51 26.64
C ARG A 24 -20.62 3.99 25.54
N ASP A 25 -21.28 5.11 25.74
CA ASP A 25 -22.05 5.86 24.78
C ASP A 25 -21.16 6.56 23.73
N ILE A 26 -19.93 6.93 24.14
CA ILE A 26 -18.92 7.56 23.27
C ILE A 26 -17.98 6.48 22.69
N TYR A 27 -17.50 5.57 23.55
CA TYR A 27 -16.60 4.48 23.16
C TYR A 27 -17.38 3.19 22.96
N THR A 28 -18.02 3.04 21.80
CA THR A 28 -18.77 1.83 21.46
C THR A 28 -17.83 0.73 21.04
N GLN A 29 -17.72 -0.33 21.83
CA GLN A 29 -16.96 -1.51 21.46
C GLN A 29 -17.63 -2.18 20.23
N GLY A 30 -16.82 -2.54 19.25
CA GLY A 30 -17.29 -3.22 18.03
C GLY A 30 -17.86 -2.30 16.94
N ALA A 31 -17.96 -1.00 17.17
CA ALA A 31 -18.30 -0.05 16.13
C ALA A 31 -17.03 0.46 15.43
N VAL A 32 -16.95 0.28 14.11
CA VAL A 32 -15.86 0.87 13.34
C VAL A 32 -16.01 2.40 13.30
N PRO A 33 -14.98 3.18 13.68
CA PRO A 33 -15.04 4.63 13.63
C PRO A 33 -15.36 5.14 12.22
N LYS A 34 -16.20 6.15 12.12
CA LYS A 34 -16.47 6.85 10.87
C LYS A 34 -15.56 8.06 10.77
N VAL A 35 -14.81 8.13 9.68
CA VAL A 35 -13.85 9.20 9.42
C VAL A 35 -14.46 10.24 8.50
N PRO A 36 -14.51 11.55 8.87
CA PRO A 36 -14.91 12.61 7.96
C PRO A 36 -13.85 12.77 6.85
N PHE A 37 -14.33 12.89 5.62
CA PHE A 37 -13.49 13.16 4.47
C PHE A 37 -14.20 14.17 3.56
N ASN A 38 -13.51 15.24 3.17
CA ASN A 38 -14.13 16.35 2.41
C ASN A 38 -15.48 16.79 3.00
N HIS A 39 -15.53 17.05 4.31
CA HIS A 39 -16.71 17.43 5.08
C HIS A 39 -17.81 16.36 5.14
N ARG A 40 -17.53 15.13 4.75
CA ARG A 40 -18.47 14.00 4.82
C ARG A 40 -17.88 12.90 5.71
N ARG A 41 -18.75 12.16 6.37
CA ARG A 41 -18.32 10.92 7.01
C ARG A 41 -18.06 9.87 5.96
N VAL A 42 -16.84 9.34 5.92
CA VAL A 42 -16.49 8.20 5.08
C VAL A 42 -16.86 6.94 5.85
N PRO A 43 -17.73 6.08 5.30
CA PRO A 43 -17.95 4.78 5.92
C PRO A 43 -16.67 3.97 5.80
N MET A 44 -16.19 3.46 6.92
CA MET A 44 -15.10 2.50 6.93
C MET A 44 -15.69 1.12 6.67
N ASN A 45 -15.68 0.70 5.42
CA ASN A 45 -16.09 -0.62 5.02
C ASN A 45 -14.88 -1.55 5.21
N MET A 46 -14.81 -2.20 6.36
CA MET A 46 -13.78 -3.20 6.61
C MET A 46 -13.94 -4.35 5.61
N PRO A 47 -12.86 -4.84 5.01
CA PRO A 47 -12.90 -6.06 4.20
C PRO A 47 -13.20 -7.26 5.10
N GLU A 48 -13.74 -8.33 4.53
CA GLU A 48 -13.97 -9.59 5.24
C GLU A 48 -12.66 -10.19 5.77
N GLU A 49 -11.59 -10.05 4.99
CA GLU A 49 -10.24 -10.50 5.35
C GLU A 49 -9.24 -9.35 5.18
N ILE A 50 -8.35 -9.21 6.15
CA ILE A 50 -7.19 -8.33 6.08
C ILE A 50 -5.97 -9.17 5.76
N TRP A 51 -5.28 -8.84 4.68
CA TRP A 51 -4.08 -9.54 4.25
C TRP A 51 -2.85 -8.65 4.42
N ILE A 52 -1.75 -9.29 4.76
CA ILE A 52 -0.45 -8.62 4.90
C ILE A 52 0.46 -9.12 3.78
N THR A 53 1.11 -8.18 3.10
CA THR A 53 2.25 -8.47 2.23
C THR A 53 3.52 -8.13 2.99
N ASP A 54 4.39 -9.13 3.17
CA ASP A 54 5.72 -8.92 3.72
C ASP A 54 6.66 -8.37 2.65
N THR A 55 7.44 -7.36 3.02
CA THR A 55 8.47 -6.76 2.14
C THR A 55 9.87 -6.84 2.75
N SER A 56 10.06 -7.63 3.81
CA SER A 56 11.36 -7.78 4.49
C SER A 56 12.47 -8.26 3.55
N LEU A 57 12.12 -9.18 2.62
CA LEU A 57 13.08 -9.75 1.69
C LEU A 57 13.37 -8.85 0.47
N ARG A 58 12.66 -7.75 0.31
CA ARG A 58 12.89 -6.75 -0.74
C ARG A 58 13.21 -5.39 -0.13
N ASP A 59 12.22 -4.69 0.41
CA ASP A 59 12.36 -3.33 0.95
C ASP A 59 13.21 -3.33 2.22
N GLY A 60 12.97 -4.28 3.10
CA GLY A 60 13.72 -4.44 4.35
C GLY A 60 15.21 -4.66 4.14
N GLN A 61 15.62 -5.38 3.09
CA GLN A 61 17.03 -5.60 2.77
C GLN A 61 17.79 -4.32 2.34
N GLN A 62 17.08 -3.26 1.96
CA GLN A 62 17.74 -2.00 1.54
C GLN A 62 18.36 -1.23 2.71
N SER A 63 17.94 -1.52 3.94
CA SER A 63 18.38 -0.80 5.13
C SER A 63 19.30 -1.64 6.05
N VAL A 64 19.62 -2.86 5.67
CA VAL A 64 20.46 -3.79 6.43
C VAL A 64 21.47 -4.49 5.53
N GLU A 65 22.42 -5.20 6.13
CA GLU A 65 23.28 -6.13 5.40
C GLU A 65 22.41 -7.16 4.65
N PRO A 66 22.66 -7.39 3.34
CA PRO A 66 21.86 -8.32 2.56
C PRO A 66 21.85 -9.73 3.17
N TYR A 67 20.68 -10.29 3.36
CA TYR A 67 20.51 -11.63 3.94
C TYR A 67 21.19 -12.72 3.11
N THR A 68 21.71 -13.72 3.80
CA THR A 68 22.18 -14.96 3.17
C THR A 68 20.99 -15.79 2.63
N VAL A 69 21.27 -16.74 1.76
CA VAL A 69 20.25 -17.68 1.25
C VAL A 69 19.55 -18.40 2.41
N GLU A 70 20.31 -18.86 3.40
CA GLU A 70 19.76 -19.56 4.57
C GLU A 70 18.84 -18.65 5.40
N GLN A 71 19.24 -17.41 5.63
CA GLN A 71 18.42 -16.44 6.35
C GLN A 71 17.11 -16.16 5.61
N ILE A 72 17.14 -15.96 4.28
CA ILE A 72 15.94 -15.75 3.46
C ILE A 72 14.99 -16.95 3.59
N VAL A 73 15.50 -18.17 3.45
CA VAL A 73 14.69 -19.39 3.58
C VAL A 73 14.08 -19.52 4.97
N ASN A 74 14.84 -19.18 6.02
CA ASN A 74 14.34 -19.23 7.40
C ASN A 74 13.28 -18.15 7.65
N ILE A 75 13.49 -16.91 7.17
CA ILE A 75 12.48 -15.84 7.25
C ILE A 75 11.20 -16.29 6.55
N TYR A 76 11.27 -16.84 5.34
CA TYR A 76 10.12 -17.32 4.59
C TYR A 76 9.34 -18.40 5.36
N LYS A 77 10.03 -19.37 5.99
CA LYS A 77 9.40 -20.37 6.86
C LYS A 77 8.70 -19.75 8.07
N TYR A 78 9.33 -18.74 8.69
CA TYR A 78 8.74 -18.05 9.83
C TYR A 78 7.52 -17.20 9.42
N LEU A 79 7.55 -16.54 8.27
CA LEU A 79 6.40 -15.81 7.73
C LEU A 79 5.21 -16.74 7.50
N SER A 80 5.46 -17.94 6.95
CA SER A 80 4.42 -18.96 6.77
C SER A 80 3.80 -19.39 8.10
N ARG A 81 4.63 -19.63 9.11
CA ARG A 81 4.17 -20.02 10.46
C ARG A 81 3.40 -18.90 11.14
N LEU A 82 3.90 -17.66 11.04
CA LEU A 82 3.29 -16.47 11.62
C LEU A 82 1.93 -16.17 10.96
N GLY A 83 1.82 -16.35 9.64
CA GLY A 83 0.58 -16.17 8.90
C GLY A 83 -0.49 -17.21 9.21
N GLY A 84 -0.10 -18.33 9.79
CA GLY A 84 -1.00 -19.41 10.18
C GLY A 84 -1.69 -20.12 9.00
N PRO A 85 -2.62 -21.02 9.27
CA PRO A 85 -3.23 -21.88 8.24
C PRO A 85 -4.08 -21.10 7.24
N TYR A 86 -4.59 -19.94 7.63
CA TYR A 86 -5.41 -19.07 6.75
C TYR A 86 -4.56 -18.11 5.90
N GLY A 87 -3.25 -18.03 6.15
CA GLY A 87 -2.34 -17.18 5.40
C GLY A 87 -2.65 -15.69 5.53
N ILE A 88 -2.71 -15.16 6.76
CA ILE A 88 -2.87 -13.72 7.01
C ILE A 88 -1.70 -12.96 6.36
N ILE A 89 -0.46 -13.49 6.47
CA ILE A 89 0.64 -13.05 5.62
C ILE A 89 0.44 -13.73 4.27
N ARG A 90 -0.19 -12.97 3.37
CA ARG A 90 -0.66 -13.49 2.08
C ARG A 90 0.45 -13.61 1.07
N GLN A 91 1.33 -12.62 1.02
CA GLN A 91 2.39 -12.52 0.03
C GLN A 91 3.70 -12.07 0.66
N THR A 92 4.83 -12.38 0.00
CA THR A 92 6.15 -11.82 0.29
C THR A 92 6.87 -11.48 -1.01
N GLU A 93 7.62 -10.37 -1.00
CA GLU A 93 8.31 -9.85 -2.19
C GLU A 93 9.78 -10.23 -2.20
N PHE A 94 10.26 -10.72 -3.34
CA PHE A 94 11.65 -11.06 -3.58
C PHE A 94 12.31 -10.16 -4.61
N PHE A 95 13.63 -9.93 -4.46
CA PHE A 95 14.49 -9.60 -5.57
C PHE A 95 14.86 -10.85 -6.35
N ILE A 96 15.13 -10.68 -7.67
CA ILE A 96 15.43 -11.80 -8.57
C ILE A 96 16.65 -11.57 -9.46
N TYR A 97 17.41 -10.52 -9.23
CA TYR A 97 18.49 -10.15 -10.15
C TYR A 97 19.81 -10.86 -9.86
N SER A 98 20.17 -11.06 -8.61
CA SER A 98 21.41 -11.73 -8.24
C SER A 98 21.28 -13.26 -8.26
N LYS A 99 22.39 -13.97 -8.41
CA LYS A 99 22.40 -15.44 -8.27
C LYS A 99 21.92 -15.89 -6.90
N LYS A 100 22.34 -15.18 -5.86
CA LYS A 100 21.92 -15.42 -4.47
C LYS A 100 20.39 -15.32 -4.31
N ASP A 101 19.79 -14.26 -4.87
CA ASP A 101 18.35 -14.03 -4.74
C ASP A 101 17.56 -15.13 -5.45
N ARG A 102 18.00 -15.54 -6.63
CA ARG A 102 17.35 -16.64 -7.37
C ARG A 102 17.51 -17.98 -6.66
N GLU A 103 18.69 -18.30 -6.16
CA GLU A 103 18.91 -19.51 -5.35
C GLU A 103 18.01 -19.54 -4.11
N ALA A 104 17.87 -18.41 -3.41
CA ALA A 104 17.01 -18.29 -2.24
C ALA A 104 15.52 -18.47 -2.63
N LEU A 105 15.10 -17.85 -3.72
CA LEU A 105 13.76 -17.97 -4.26
C LEU A 105 13.43 -19.44 -4.61
N GLU A 106 14.28 -20.12 -5.37
CA GLU A 106 14.12 -21.52 -5.77
C GLU A 106 13.98 -22.42 -4.54
N LYS A 107 14.84 -22.27 -3.54
CA LYS A 107 14.74 -23.01 -2.27
C LYS A 107 13.46 -22.72 -1.50
N CYS A 108 12.95 -21.48 -1.55
CA CYS A 108 11.67 -21.17 -0.93
C CYS A 108 10.50 -21.82 -1.70
N MET A 109 10.55 -21.84 -3.02
CA MET A 109 9.53 -22.50 -3.85
C MET A 109 9.52 -24.02 -3.64
N GLU A 110 10.68 -24.66 -3.48
CA GLU A 110 10.81 -26.11 -3.20
C GLU A 110 10.14 -26.53 -1.88
N LEU A 111 9.96 -25.59 -0.94
CA LEU A 111 9.22 -25.90 0.31
C LEU A 111 7.74 -26.19 0.09
N GLY A 112 7.16 -25.83 -1.04
CA GLY A 112 5.76 -26.08 -1.39
C GLY A 112 4.76 -25.44 -0.42
N LEU A 113 5.14 -24.37 0.28
CA LEU A 113 4.26 -23.68 1.23
C LEU A 113 3.16 -22.94 0.47
N LYS A 114 1.90 -23.08 0.93
CA LYS A 114 0.77 -22.38 0.34
C LYS A 114 0.86 -20.86 0.55
N PHE A 115 1.29 -20.45 1.74
CA PHE A 115 1.44 -19.05 2.13
C PHE A 115 2.75 -18.82 2.89
N PRO A 116 3.34 -17.62 2.75
CA PRO A 116 2.97 -16.56 1.82
C PRO A 116 3.23 -16.95 0.35
N GLU A 117 2.39 -16.47 -0.56
CA GLU A 117 2.64 -16.55 -1.99
C GLU A 117 3.88 -15.71 -2.33
N ILE A 118 4.73 -16.25 -3.19
CA ILE A 118 5.94 -15.55 -3.63
C ILE A 118 5.57 -14.57 -4.75
N THR A 119 5.92 -13.30 -4.54
CA THR A 119 5.88 -12.27 -5.55
C THR A 119 7.25 -11.65 -5.73
N THR A 120 7.43 -10.84 -6.76
CA THR A 120 8.69 -10.16 -7.05
C THR A 120 8.50 -8.66 -7.18
N TRP A 121 9.61 -7.94 -7.22
CA TRP A 121 9.65 -6.55 -7.60
C TRP A 121 10.73 -6.35 -8.67
N ILE A 122 10.38 -5.68 -9.77
CA ILE A 122 11.21 -5.53 -10.95
C ILE A 122 11.26 -4.09 -11.47
N ARG A 123 12.21 -3.81 -12.34
CA ARG A 123 12.36 -2.51 -13.03
C ARG A 123 11.33 -2.30 -14.14
N ALA A 124 10.54 -3.34 -14.45
CA ALA A 124 9.46 -3.30 -15.42
C ALA A 124 9.92 -3.12 -16.88
N THR A 125 10.97 -3.85 -17.27
CA THR A 125 11.30 -4.06 -18.68
C THR A 125 10.66 -5.34 -19.24
N LYS A 126 10.56 -5.47 -20.56
CA LYS A 126 10.04 -6.71 -21.20
C LYS A 126 10.82 -7.95 -20.78
N GLU A 127 12.13 -7.82 -20.65
CA GLU A 127 13.02 -8.89 -20.21
C GLU A 127 12.75 -9.29 -18.76
N ASP A 128 12.50 -8.30 -17.89
CA ASP A 128 12.16 -8.55 -16.49
C ASP A 128 10.83 -9.31 -16.36
N PHE A 129 9.81 -8.97 -17.15
CA PHE A 129 8.53 -9.71 -17.15
C PHE A 129 8.70 -11.16 -17.63
N ARG A 130 9.51 -11.38 -18.66
CA ARG A 130 9.85 -12.74 -19.11
C ARG A 130 10.56 -13.53 -18.02
N LEU A 131 11.51 -12.90 -17.32
CA LEU A 131 12.20 -13.53 -16.20
C LEU A 131 11.23 -13.94 -15.09
N VAL A 132 10.27 -13.09 -14.72
CA VAL A 132 9.23 -13.40 -13.73
C VAL A 132 8.41 -14.61 -14.17
N ARG A 133 7.94 -14.61 -15.41
CA ARG A 133 7.19 -15.74 -16.00
C ARG A 133 8.01 -17.03 -16.02
N ASP A 134 9.27 -16.96 -16.46
CA ASP A 134 10.15 -18.13 -16.61
C ASP A 134 10.51 -18.74 -15.24
N LEU A 135 10.45 -17.94 -14.16
CA LEU A 135 10.53 -18.41 -12.77
C LEU A 135 9.21 -19.00 -12.25
N GLY A 136 8.15 -19.02 -13.04
CA GLY A 136 6.83 -19.53 -12.64
C GLY A 136 6.06 -18.61 -11.69
N ILE A 137 6.46 -17.36 -11.56
CA ILE A 137 5.82 -16.38 -10.68
C ILE A 137 4.71 -15.65 -11.44
N ARG A 138 3.55 -15.52 -10.79
CA ARG A 138 2.34 -14.99 -11.43
C ARG A 138 2.18 -13.47 -11.28
N GLU A 139 2.76 -12.89 -10.24
CA GLU A 139 2.55 -11.49 -9.88
C GLU A 139 3.87 -10.81 -9.57
N THR A 140 4.01 -9.57 -10.02
CA THR A 140 5.19 -8.75 -9.73
C THR A 140 4.84 -7.30 -9.44
N GLY A 141 5.55 -6.69 -8.50
CA GLY A 141 5.52 -5.26 -8.25
C GLY A 141 6.29 -4.49 -9.33
N ILE A 142 5.72 -3.38 -9.79
CA ILE A 142 6.35 -2.43 -10.70
C ILE A 142 6.26 -1.03 -10.13
N LEU A 143 7.33 -0.26 -10.26
CA LEU A 143 7.37 1.10 -9.75
C LEU A 143 6.65 2.05 -10.72
N VAL A 144 5.70 2.79 -10.17
CA VAL A 144 4.91 3.80 -10.89
C VAL A 144 4.95 5.10 -10.11
N SER A 145 5.87 5.98 -10.45
CA SER A 145 5.97 7.29 -9.78
C SER A 145 4.79 8.17 -10.15
N CYS A 146 4.06 8.67 -9.15
CA CYS A 146 2.84 9.44 -9.40
C CYS A 146 2.88 10.89 -8.93
N SER A 147 3.91 11.32 -8.21
CA SER A 147 4.08 12.73 -7.84
C SER A 147 4.78 13.55 -8.94
N ASP A 148 4.44 14.82 -9.03
CA ASP A 148 5.12 15.75 -9.95
C ASP A 148 6.61 15.89 -9.62
N TYR A 149 7.02 15.69 -8.36
CA TYR A 149 8.43 15.63 -7.99
C TYR A 149 9.18 14.55 -8.77
N HIS A 150 8.60 13.37 -8.88
CA HIS A 150 9.22 12.26 -9.60
C HIS A 150 9.01 12.39 -11.11
N ILE A 151 7.81 12.71 -11.56
CA ILE A 151 7.50 12.81 -13.00
C ILE A 151 8.37 13.89 -13.67
N PHE A 152 8.35 15.12 -13.14
CA PHE A 152 9.06 16.24 -13.78
C PHE A 152 10.54 16.29 -13.42
N LYS A 153 10.93 15.99 -12.16
CA LYS A 153 12.31 16.20 -11.69
C LYS A 153 13.20 14.97 -11.86
N LYS A 154 12.67 13.77 -11.59
CA LYS A 154 13.40 12.49 -11.67
C LYS A 154 13.33 11.92 -13.11
N MET A 155 12.12 11.78 -13.65
CA MET A 155 11.91 11.14 -14.96
C MET A 155 12.05 12.10 -16.14
N LYS A 156 11.96 13.44 -15.90
CA LYS A 156 11.98 14.47 -16.95
C LYS A 156 10.87 14.30 -17.99
N MET A 157 9.69 13.90 -17.54
CA MET A 157 8.50 13.67 -18.36
C MET A 157 7.39 14.65 -18.00
N THR A 158 6.45 14.83 -18.92
CA THR A 158 5.14 15.40 -18.62
C THR A 158 4.23 14.30 -18.00
N ARG A 159 3.12 14.70 -17.36
CA ARG A 159 2.16 13.73 -16.81
C ARG A 159 1.62 12.80 -17.91
N ARG A 160 1.36 13.31 -19.13
CA ARG A 160 0.91 12.50 -20.26
C ARG A 160 1.95 11.46 -20.64
N GLN A 161 3.20 11.87 -20.82
CA GLN A 161 4.29 10.96 -21.16
C GLN A 161 4.49 9.87 -20.09
N ALA A 162 4.41 10.22 -18.80
CA ALA A 162 4.51 9.26 -17.71
C ALA A 162 3.33 8.25 -17.73
N MET A 163 2.10 8.75 -17.93
CA MET A 163 0.92 7.90 -18.06
C MET A 163 1.06 6.92 -19.21
N ASP A 164 1.40 7.40 -20.41
CA ASP A 164 1.54 6.56 -21.61
C ASP A 164 2.65 5.51 -21.43
N TYR A 165 3.77 5.90 -20.81
CA TYR A 165 4.87 4.99 -20.48
C TYR A 165 4.41 3.86 -19.55
N TYR A 166 3.69 4.18 -18.47
CA TYR A 166 3.25 3.18 -17.50
C TYR A 166 2.14 2.28 -18.06
N LEU A 167 1.24 2.82 -18.87
CA LEU A 167 0.21 2.00 -19.53
C LEU A 167 0.85 0.99 -20.52
N ALA A 168 1.86 1.42 -21.28
CA ALA A 168 2.63 0.51 -22.14
C ALA A 168 3.35 -0.56 -21.32
N THR A 169 3.96 -0.20 -20.19
CA THR A 169 4.61 -1.14 -19.26
C THR A 169 3.64 -2.20 -18.73
N VAL A 170 2.42 -1.80 -18.37
CA VAL A 170 1.39 -2.73 -17.91
C VAL A 170 0.91 -3.64 -19.04
N ALA A 171 0.79 -3.12 -20.26
CA ALA A 171 0.48 -3.95 -21.43
C ALA A 171 1.58 -5.03 -21.67
N ASP A 172 2.86 -4.67 -21.52
CA ASP A 172 3.97 -5.63 -21.61
C ASP A 172 3.89 -6.74 -20.55
N ALA A 173 3.43 -6.41 -19.32
CA ALA A 173 3.17 -7.41 -18.29
C ALA A 173 2.06 -8.39 -18.71
N PHE A 174 0.97 -7.87 -19.28
CA PHE A 174 -0.12 -8.70 -19.78
C PHE A 174 0.30 -9.61 -20.93
N GLU A 175 1.10 -9.10 -21.89
CA GLU A 175 1.69 -9.93 -22.96
C GLU A 175 2.53 -11.07 -22.40
N ALA A 176 3.21 -10.86 -21.27
CA ALA A 176 3.98 -11.89 -20.57
C ALA A 176 3.12 -12.84 -19.73
N GLY A 177 1.82 -12.59 -19.55
CA GLY A 177 0.93 -13.36 -18.70
C GLY A 177 1.17 -13.13 -17.19
N VAL A 178 1.71 -11.96 -16.83
CA VAL A 178 2.06 -11.60 -15.43
C VAL A 178 1.08 -10.55 -14.92
N VAL A 179 0.59 -10.75 -13.69
CA VAL A 179 -0.25 -9.78 -12.99
C VAL A 179 0.62 -8.64 -12.45
N PRO A 180 0.46 -7.41 -12.95
CA PRO A 180 1.21 -6.27 -12.43
C PRO A 180 0.57 -5.72 -11.16
N ARG A 181 1.39 -5.45 -10.15
CA ARG A 181 1.05 -4.65 -8.99
C ARG A 181 1.73 -3.30 -9.11
N CYS A 182 0.96 -2.28 -9.46
CA CYS A 182 1.44 -0.91 -9.64
C CYS A 182 1.66 -0.23 -8.29
N HIS A 183 2.93 -0.01 -7.94
CA HIS A 183 3.32 0.75 -6.75
C HIS A 183 3.25 2.24 -7.07
N LEU A 184 2.19 2.92 -6.64
CA LEU A 184 2.02 4.37 -6.82
C LEU A 184 2.99 5.12 -5.90
N GLU A 185 4.25 5.21 -6.32
CA GLU A 185 5.33 5.83 -5.56
C GLU A 185 5.02 7.31 -5.28
N ASP A 186 5.17 7.71 -4.01
CA ASP A 186 5.05 9.09 -3.55
C ASP A 186 3.61 9.66 -3.66
N ILE A 187 2.61 8.82 -3.42
CA ILE A 187 1.19 9.20 -3.55
C ILE A 187 0.80 10.35 -2.62
N THR A 188 1.43 10.47 -1.46
CA THR A 188 1.15 11.50 -0.46
C THR A 188 1.66 12.90 -0.84
N ARG A 189 2.32 13.05 -2.01
CA ARG A 189 2.69 14.31 -2.65
C ARG A 189 2.15 14.46 -4.07
N ALA A 190 1.34 13.50 -4.52
CA ALA A 190 0.80 13.50 -5.88
C ALA A 190 -0.43 14.42 -6.02
N ASP A 191 -0.68 14.88 -7.23
CA ASP A 191 -1.98 15.48 -7.60
C ASP A 191 -3.01 14.36 -7.74
N PHE A 192 -3.76 14.14 -6.65
CA PHE A 192 -4.65 13.00 -6.54
C PHE A 192 -5.75 13.02 -7.61
N TYR A 193 -6.42 14.16 -7.78
CA TYR A 193 -7.51 14.29 -8.75
C TYR A 193 -7.02 14.56 -10.18
N GLY A 194 -5.93 15.30 -10.33
CA GLY A 194 -5.41 15.69 -11.64
C GLY A 194 -4.52 14.63 -12.31
N PHE A 195 -4.01 13.67 -11.54
CA PHE A 195 -3.17 12.61 -12.10
C PHE A 195 -3.52 11.20 -11.59
N VAL A 196 -3.57 10.98 -10.26
CA VAL A 196 -3.69 9.61 -9.71
C VAL A 196 -5.00 8.95 -10.14
N VAL A 197 -6.13 9.60 -9.88
CA VAL A 197 -7.45 9.03 -10.24
C VAL A 197 -7.59 8.81 -11.75
N PRO A 198 -7.29 9.78 -12.63
CA PRO A 198 -7.32 9.57 -14.08
C PRO A 198 -6.43 8.42 -14.55
N PHE A 199 -5.21 8.34 -14.00
CA PHE A 199 -4.26 7.29 -14.37
C PHE A 199 -4.75 5.89 -13.93
N VAL A 200 -5.23 5.76 -12.69
CA VAL A 200 -5.76 4.47 -12.21
C VAL A 200 -7.03 4.06 -12.97
N ASN A 201 -7.87 5.00 -13.38
CA ASN A 201 -9.00 4.70 -14.26
C ASN A 201 -8.57 4.10 -15.60
N GLU A 202 -7.50 4.60 -16.23
CA GLU A 202 -6.95 4.00 -17.45
C GLU A 202 -6.34 2.61 -17.17
N LEU A 203 -5.67 2.41 -16.03
CA LEU A 203 -5.20 1.08 -15.62
C LEU A 203 -6.35 0.08 -15.45
N GLN A 204 -7.45 0.47 -14.80
CA GLN A 204 -8.64 -0.38 -14.62
C GLN A 204 -9.33 -0.68 -15.95
N LYS A 205 -9.34 0.27 -16.89
CA LYS A 205 -9.84 0.05 -18.25
C LYS A 205 -8.98 -0.96 -19.00
N LEU A 206 -7.66 -0.82 -18.94
CA LEU A 206 -6.72 -1.74 -19.57
C LEU A 206 -6.84 -3.15 -18.98
N SER A 207 -6.99 -3.26 -17.65
CA SER A 207 -7.24 -4.50 -16.92
C SER A 207 -8.51 -5.22 -17.43
N ARG A 208 -9.62 -4.49 -17.56
CA ARG A 208 -10.88 -5.05 -18.09
C ARG A 208 -10.75 -5.52 -19.54
N GLN A 209 -9.99 -4.80 -20.37
CA GLN A 209 -9.77 -5.18 -21.78
C GLN A 209 -8.94 -6.46 -21.93
N ALA A 210 -7.97 -6.65 -21.03
CA ALA A 210 -7.08 -7.81 -21.05
C ALA A 210 -7.62 -9.01 -20.25
N ASP A 211 -8.67 -8.81 -19.45
CA ASP A 211 -9.17 -9.78 -18.46
C ASP A 211 -8.08 -10.26 -17.47
N ILE A 212 -7.15 -9.36 -17.16
CA ILE A 212 -6.05 -9.59 -16.22
C ILE A 212 -6.13 -8.48 -15.15
N PRO A 213 -6.15 -8.83 -13.84
CA PRO A 213 -6.24 -7.83 -12.79
C PRO A 213 -4.98 -6.95 -12.75
N VAL A 214 -5.17 -5.66 -12.45
CA VAL A 214 -4.10 -4.75 -12.05
C VAL A 214 -4.25 -4.46 -10.57
N LYS A 215 -3.28 -4.84 -9.77
CA LYS A 215 -3.26 -4.48 -8.36
C LYS A 215 -2.66 -3.09 -8.16
N ILE A 216 -3.18 -2.36 -7.21
CA ILE A 216 -2.76 -1.00 -6.88
C ILE A 216 -2.22 -0.98 -5.46
N ARG A 217 -0.96 -0.59 -5.31
CA ARG A 217 -0.35 -0.31 -4.02
C ARG A 217 -0.15 1.19 -3.86
N ALA A 218 -0.88 1.79 -2.93
CA ALA A 218 -0.70 3.20 -2.57
C ALA A 218 0.52 3.33 -1.64
N CYS A 219 1.59 3.99 -2.11
CA CYS A 219 2.86 4.06 -1.39
C CYS A 219 3.07 5.44 -0.77
N ASP A 220 3.03 5.51 0.55
CA ASP A 220 3.46 6.67 1.33
C ASP A 220 4.99 6.66 1.48
N THR A 221 5.67 6.93 0.39
CA THR A 221 7.13 6.80 0.25
C THR A 221 7.91 7.63 1.25
N MET A 222 7.36 8.77 1.67
CA MET A 222 8.01 9.71 2.58
C MET A 222 7.44 9.67 4.00
N GLY A 223 6.50 8.76 4.28
CA GLY A 223 5.84 8.70 5.59
C GLY A 223 4.99 9.92 5.92
N TYR A 224 4.51 10.64 4.90
CA TYR A 224 3.76 11.89 5.08
C TYR A 224 2.25 11.69 5.31
N GLY A 225 1.75 10.48 5.15
CA GLY A 225 0.37 10.14 5.37
C GLY A 225 -0.12 10.55 6.77
N ILE A 226 -1.35 10.97 6.87
CA ILE A 226 -1.98 11.46 8.10
C ILE A 226 -3.30 10.71 8.31
N PRO A 227 -3.50 10.05 9.46
CA PRO A 227 -4.72 9.31 9.77
C PRO A 227 -5.86 10.21 10.25
N TYR A 228 -5.59 11.49 10.48
CA TYR A 228 -6.57 12.42 11.06
C TYR A 228 -7.71 12.73 10.09
N THR A 229 -8.90 12.86 10.63
CA THR A 229 -10.15 13.04 9.89
C THR A 229 -10.21 14.33 9.09
N GLU A 230 -9.49 15.36 9.51
CA GLU A 230 -9.45 16.69 8.89
C GLU A 230 -8.32 16.82 7.86
N ALA A 231 -7.52 15.78 7.69
CA ALA A 231 -6.43 15.81 6.73
C ALA A 231 -6.96 15.93 5.30
N ALA A 232 -6.41 16.88 4.55
CA ALA A 232 -6.74 17.03 3.14
C ALA A 232 -5.89 16.10 2.25
N LEU A 233 -6.38 15.81 1.05
CA LEU A 233 -5.58 15.15 0.01
C LEU A 233 -4.41 16.06 -0.42
N PRO A 234 -3.28 15.46 -0.76
CA PRO A 234 -2.99 14.02 -0.82
C PRO A 234 -2.47 13.41 0.50
N ARG A 235 -2.61 14.08 1.64
CA ARG A 235 -2.07 13.62 2.94
C ARG A 235 -3.02 12.67 3.68
N SER A 236 -4.32 12.73 3.41
CA SER A 236 -5.31 11.87 4.05
C SER A 236 -5.20 10.43 3.58
N VAL A 237 -4.78 9.51 4.45
CA VAL A 237 -4.74 8.08 4.14
C VAL A 237 -6.15 7.58 3.83
N ALA A 238 -7.13 7.85 4.70
CA ALA A 238 -8.52 7.48 4.47
C ALA A 238 -9.07 8.07 3.16
N GLY A 239 -8.69 9.32 2.83
CA GLY A 239 -9.09 9.99 1.60
C GLY A 239 -8.51 9.35 0.35
N ILE A 240 -7.24 8.95 0.38
CA ILE A 240 -6.58 8.21 -0.71
C ILE A 240 -7.30 6.88 -0.95
N ILE A 241 -7.49 6.09 0.09
CA ILE A 241 -8.15 4.77 -0.03
C ILE A 241 -9.59 4.93 -0.53
N TYR A 242 -10.34 5.89 0.04
CA TYR A 242 -11.69 6.19 -0.43
C TYR A 242 -11.72 6.57 -1.92
N GLY A 243 -10.83 7.47 -2.34
CA GLY A 243 -10.79 7.93 -3.72
C GLY A 243 -10.39 6.83 -4.71
N LEU A 244 -9.43 5.97 -4.36
CA LEU A 244 -9.07 4.82 -5.20
C LEU A 244 -10.22 3.81 -5.31
N ARG A 245 -10.97 3.60 -4.22
CA ARG A 245 -12.13 2.71 -4.20
C ARG A 245 -13.33 3.26 -5.00
N HIS A 246 -13.63 4.54 -4.87
CA HIS A 246 -14.88 5.13 -5.34
C HIS A 246 -14.76 5.99 -6.59
N TYR A 247 -13.61 6.60 -6.84
CA TYR A 247 -13.38 7.42 -8.03
C TYR A 247 -12.56 6.71 -9.11
N ALA A 248 -11.76 5.75 -8.70
CA ALA A 248 -10.97 4.92 -9.62
C ALA A 248 -11.44 3.45 -9.66
N GLU A 249 -12.53 3.12 -8.96
CA GLU A 249 -13.22 1.82 -8.97
C GLU A 249 -12.30 0.61 -8.69
N VAL A 250 -11.22 0.82 -7.93
CA VAL A 250 -10.30 -0.28 -7.60
C VAL A 250 -10.99 -1.27 -6.67
N PRO A 251 -11.09 -2.56 -7.03
CA PRO A 251 -11.65 -3.57 -6.12
C PRO A 251 -10.84 -3.68 -4.82
N SER A 252 -11.50 -3.96 -3.69
CA SER A 252 -10.83 -4.05 -2.38
C SER A 252 -9.69 -5.06 -2.38
N ALA A 253 -9.91 -6.23 -2.97
CA ALA A 253 -8.91 -7.30 -3.08
C ALA A 253 -7.69 -6.95 -3.97
N GLN A 254 -7.76 -5.84 -4.71
CA GLN A 254 -6.68 -5.35 -5.58
C GLN A 254 -6.02 -4.08 -5.02
N LEU A 255 -6.43 -3.61 -3.85
CA LEU A 255 -5.92 -2.37 -3.24
C LEU A 255 -5.08 -2.68 -2.01
N GLU A 256 -3.90 -2.08 -1.94
CA GLU A 256 -2.94 -2.25 -0.86
C GLU A 256 -2.40 -0.89 -0.42
N TRP A 257 -2.18 -0.73 0.88
CA TRP A 257 -1.46 0.40 1.46
C TRP A 257 -0.05 -0.01 1.85
N HIS A 258 0.93 0.81 1.50
CA HIS A 258 2.33 0.65 1.90
C HIS A 258 2.83 1.96 2.50
N GLY A 259 3.07 1.98 3.80
CA GLY A 259 3.50 3.18 4.53
C GLY A 259 4.91 3.05 5.08
N HIS A 260 5.73 4.09 4.89
CA HIS A 260 7.03 4.23 5.54
C HIS A 260 6.87 4.87 6.93
N ASN A 261 7.82 4.61 7.82
CA ASN A 261 7.72 4.98 9.23
C ASN A 261 8.62 6.15 9.64
N ASP A 262 9.02 7.00 8.68
CA ASP A 262 9.95 8.12 8.91
C ASP A 262 9.45 9.10 9.99
N PHE A 263 8.14 9.21 10.15
CA PHE A 263 7.50 10.07 11.15
C PHE A 263 6.70 9.29 12.21
N TYR A 264 6.99 8.02 12.42
CA TYR A 264 6.36 7.15 13.43
C TYR A 264 4.82 7.05 13.33
N LYS A 265 4.27 7.17 12.12
CA LYS A 265 2.82 7.15 11.87
C LYS A 265 2.32 5.89 11.17
N VAL A 266 3.20 4.95 10.82
CA VAL A 266 2.82 3.78 10.02
C VAL A 266 1.70 2.97 10.68
N VAL A 267 1.77 2.74 11.99
CA VAL A 267 0.75 1.98 12.73
C VAL A 267 -0.60 2.68 12.73
N SER A 268 -0.60 4.01 12.90
CA SER A 268 -1.85 4.78 12.90
C SER A 268 -2.43 4.98 11.50
N ASN A 269 -1.62 4.80 10.46
CA ASN A 269 -2.04 4.90 9.06
C ASN A 269 -2.53 3.56 8.49
N ALA A 270 -2.10 2.45 9.08
CA ALA A 270 -2.53 1.10 8.70
C ALA A 270 -3.94 0.77 9.22
#